data_23f204e5ac03cd29533db8d9bcaa5e96
#
_entry.id   23f204e5ac03cd29533db8d9bcaa5e96
#
_cell.length_a   1.000
_cell.length_b   1.000
_cell.length_c   1.000
_cell.angle_alpha   90.00
_cell.angle_beta   90.00
_cell.angle_gamma   90.00
#
_symmetry.space_group_name_H-M   'P 1'
#
loop_
_entity.id
_entity.type
_entity.pdbx_description
1 polymer ?
#
loop_
_entity_poly.entity_id
_entity_poly.type
_entity_poly.pdbx_seq_one_letter_code
_entity_poly.pdbx_strand_id
1 'polypeptide(L)'
;METNGIAVDYDSFGDSHDEAILLVSGLGAQRIRWTDAFCTALATHGFRVIRFDNRDTGLSTHLSDHPVPDFAALAAAAAAGKRLEVPYTLHDMAADAIGLLDALSIDKVHVVGRSMGGMIAQLMASTYPERVLSLTSIMSSTGNPALPQAAPDVMALLMKPAPRPADDEAGFLAHSVAFAKRIAGSAHPFDEDAHRGIVREEVRRAHDPAGFARQIAAIAATGDLRVRNATIRAPTLVIHGEDDALIPPACGEDTAASIEGAHLKRVAGMGHDLPASLHADVIDAIVRLARRGRVDDKAEDFA
;
A
#
# COMPACT_ATOMS: atom_id res chain seq x y z
N MET A 1 0.58 15.19 -12.59
CA MET A 1 0.07 16.28 -11.75
C MET A 1 1.19 16.74 -10.83
N GLU A 2 1.43 18.05 -10.71
CA GLU A 2 2.48 18.55 -9.79
C GLU A 2 1.92 18.67 -8.38
N THR A 3 2.64 18.16 -7.39
CA THR A 3 2.27 18.18 -5.96
C THR A 3 3.51 18.02 -5.08
N ASN A 4 3.57 18.70 -3.94
CA ASN A 4 4.63 18.55 -2.92
C ASN A 4 6.07 18.50 -3.51
N GLY A 5 6.30 19.28 -4.59
CA GLY A 5 7.60 19.36 -5.27
C GLY A 5 7.94 18.21 -6.21
N ILE A 6 6.97 17.33 -6.52
CA ILE A 6 7.12 16.20 -7.44
C ILE A 6 5.98 16.15 -8.45
N ALA A 7 6.21 15.49 -9.58
CA ALA A 7 5.16 15.10 -10.52
C ALA A 7 4.63 13.71 -10.14
N VAL A 8 3.31 13.58 -10.01
CA VAL A 8 2.61 12.32 -9.73
C VAL A 8 1.82 11.86 -10.94
N ASP A 9 2.05 10.62 -11.37
CA ASP A 9 1.25 9.94 -12.40
C ASP A 9 0.06 9.23 -11.77
N TYR A 10 -1.13 9.45 -12.35
CA TYR A 10 -2.37 8.88 -11.86
C TYR A 10 -3.34 8.58 -13.00
N ASP A 11 -4.34 7.76 -12.73
CA ASP A 11 -5.57 7.67 -13.52
C ASP A 11 -6.80 7.51 -12.61
N SER A 12 -7.99 7.63 -13.19
CA SER A 12 -9.24 7.51 -12.44
C SER A 12 -10.32 6.79 -13.26
N PHE A 13 -11.25 6.16 -12.53
CA PHE A 13 -12.39 5.40 -13.02
C PHE A 13 -13.67 5.95 -12.38
N GLY A 14 -14.80 5.84 -13.06
CA GLY A 14 -16.08 6.38 -12.60
C GLY A 14 -16.27 7.86 -12.92
N ASP A 15 -17.38 8.43 -12.46
CA ASP A 15 -17.71 9.83 -12.69
C ASP A 15 -16.85 10.75 -11.81
N SER A 16 -16.36 11.83 -12.40
CA SER A 16 -15.53 12.82 -11.69
C SER A 16 -16.26 13.58 -10.58
N HIS A 17 -17.58 13.57 -10.59
CA HIS A 17 -18.42 14.23 -9.59
C HIS A 17 -18.79 13.30 -8.42
N ASP A 18 -18.54 12.00 -8.54
CA ASP A 18 -18.78 11.06 -7.46
C ASP A 18 -17.76 11.22 -6.32
N GLU A 19 -18.16 10.76 -5.13
CA GLU A 19 -17.28 10.72 -3.97
C GLU A 19 -16.05 9.87 -4.24
N ALA A 20 -14.88 10.36 -3.85
CA ALA A 20 -13.62 9.77 -4.28
C ALA A 20 -13.14 8.64 -3.35
N ILE A 21 -12.58 7.59 -3.96
CA ILE A 21 -11.75 6.57 -3.29
C ILE A 21 -10.33 6.68 -3.86
N LEU A 22 -9.34 6.88 -2.98
CA LEU A 22 -7.93 6.89 -3.34
C LEU A 22 -7.27 5.55 -3.00
N LEU A 23 -6.67 4.91 -3.99
CA LEU A 23 -5.96 3.64 -3.87
C LEU A 23 -4.45 3.88 -3.79
N VAL A 24 -3.84 3.53 -2.64
CA VAL A 24 -2.41 3.73 -2.37
C VAL A 24 -1.68 2.39 -2.49
N SER A 25 -0.70 2.34 -3.39
CA SER A 25 0.08 1.14 -3.68
C SER A 25 1.16 0.85 -2.64
N GLY A 26 1.58 -0.43 -2.55
CA GLY A 26 2.66 -0.88 -1.67
C GLY A 26 4.06 -0.56 -2.18
N LEU A 27 5.06 -1.10 -1.48
CA LEU A 27 6.49 -0.93 -1.75
C LEU A 27 6.82 -1.34 -3.20
N GLY A 28 7.40 -0.42 -3.97
CA GLY A 28 7.83 -0.63 -5.36
C GLY A 28 6.71 -0.94 -6.35
N ALA A 29 5.46 -0.97 -5.89
CA ALA A 29 4.32 -1.34 -6.71
C ALA A 29 3.78 -0.11 -7.48
N GLN A 30 3.72 -0.23 -8.80
CA GLN A 30 3.09 0.78 -9.64
C GLN A 30 1.56 0.74 -9.50
N ARG A 31 0.90 1.84 -9.84
CA ARG A 31 -0.57 2.00 -9.74
C ARG A 31 -1.34 0.90 -10.46
N ILE A 32 -0.79 0.33 -11.52
CA ILE A 32 -1.40 -0.74 -12.31
C ILE A 32 -1.56 -2.06 -11.54
N ARG A 33 -0.93 -2.20 -10.37
CA ARG A 33 -1.17 -3.31 -9.43
C ARG A 33 -2.58 -3.25 -8.79
N TRP A 34 -3.21 -2.10 -8.76
CA TRP A 34 -4.64 -1.96 -8.63
C TRP A 34 -5.24 -2.13 -10.02
N THR A 35 -5.62 -3.35 -10.39
CA THR A 35 -6.00 -3.68 -11.77
C THR A 35 -7.18 -2.86 -12.27
N ASP A 36 -7.28 -2.65 -13.59
CA ASP A 36 -8.42 -1.96 -14.20
C ASP A 36 -9.74 -2.63 -13.84
N ALA A 37 -9.75 -3.98 -13.79
CA ALA A 37 -10.92 -4.75 -13.39
C ALA A 37 -11.37 -4.42 -11.95
N PHE A 38 -10.42 -4.33 -10.99
CA PHE A 38 -10.73 -3.94 -9.61
C PHE A 38 -11.25 -2.52 -9.53
N CYS A 39 -10.56 -1.57 -10.18
CA CYS A 39 -10.94 -0.15 -10.17
C CYS A 39 -12.30 0.07 -10.82
N THR A 40 -12.55 -0.55 -11.99
CA THR A 40 -13.83 -0.46 -12.68
C THR A 40 -14.96 -1.05 -11.84
N ALA A 41 -14.76 -2.24 -11.25
CA ALA A 41 -15.76 -2.87 -10.40
C ALA A 41 -16.09 -1.99 -9.17
N LEU A 42 -15.08 -1.41 -8.53
CA LEU A 42 -15.29 -0.48 -7.41
C LEU A 42 -16.04 0.78 -7.85
N ALA A 43 -15.72 1.33 -9.04
CA ALA A 43 -16.39 2.52 -9.59
C ALA A 43 -17.87 2.28 -9.92
N THR A 44 -18.29 1.03 -10.26
CA THR A 44 -19.71 0.72 -10.51
C THR A 44 -20.61 0.93 -9.29
N HIS A 45 -20.03 1.08 -8.11
CA HIS A 45 -20.75 1.42 -6.87
C HIS A 45 -21.01 2.92 -6.68
N GLY A 46 -20.71 3.76 -7.68
CA GLY A 46 -20.92 5.23 -7.63
C GLY A 46 -19.81 5.94 -6.89
N PHE A 47 -18.56 5.55 -7.13
CA PHE A 47 -17.37 6.23 -6.63
C PHE A 47 -16.44 6.63 -7.79
N ARG A 48 -15.78 7.77 -7.64
CA ARG A 48 -14.60 8.11 -8.43
C ARG A 48 -13.40 7.42 -7.83
N VAL A 49 -12.88 6.40 -8.49
CA VAL A 49 -11.72 5.62 -8.01
C VAL A 49 -10.44 6.18 -8.63
N ILE A 50 -9.49 6.58 -7.79
CA ILE A 50 -8.21 7.16 -8.20
C ILE A 50 -7.08 6.24 -7.71
N ARG A 51 -6.15 5.91 -8.60
CA ARG A 51 -4.90 5.22 -8.28
C ARG A 51 -3.73 6.02 -8.84
N PHE A 52 -2.60 5.99 -8.16
CA PHE A 52 -1.42 6.77 -8.54
C PHE A 52 -0.12 6.00 -8.27
N ASP A 53 0.93 6.38 -8.97
CA ASP A 53 2.29 5.91 -8.70
C ASP A 53 2.88 6.75 -7.57
N ASN A 54 3.33 6.11 -6.49
CA ASN A 54 4.08 6.78 -5.43
C ASN A 54 5.39 7.37 -5.98
N ARG A 55 5.99 8.36 -5.28
CA ARG A 55 7.36 8.82 -5.59
C ARG A 55 8.31 7.64 -5.69
N ASP A 56 9.30 7.73 -6.57
CA ASP A 56 10.26 6.67 -6.87
C ASP A 56 9.65 5.39 -7.49
N THR A 57 8.45 5.50 -8.06
CA THR A 57 7.75 4.35 -8.68
C THR A 57 7.05 4.78 -9.96
N GLY A 58 7.05 3.91 -10.96
CA GLY A 58 6.30 4.07 -12.20
C GLY A 58 6.65 5.34 -12.95
N LEU A 59 5.66 6.14 -13.32
CA LEU A 59 5.82 7.39 -14.08
C LEU A 59 5.80 8.65 -13.20
N SER A 60 5.72 8.48 -11.87
CA SER A 60 5.93 9.59 -10.93
C SER A 60 7.41 9.96 -10.82
N THR A 61 7.72 11.10 -10.21
CA THR A 61 9.10 11.58 -10.05
C THR A 61 9.96 10.55 -9.35
N HIS A 62 11.10 10.24 -9.94
CA HIS A 62 12.19 9.47 -9.36
C HIS A 62 13.25 10.42 -8.78
N LEU A 63 13.61 10.25 -7.52
CA LEU A 63 14.60 11.05 -6.82
C LEU A 63 16.02 10.59 -7.14
N SER A 64 16.36 10.53 -8.44
CA SER A 64 17.62 9.99 -8.96
C SER A 64 18.89 10.74 -8.50
N ASP A 65 18.73 12.00 -8.06
CA ASP A 65 19.83 12.80 -7.50
C ASP A 65 20.20 12.37 -6.07
N HIS A 66 19.37 11.54 -5.44
CA HIS A 66 19.66 10.98 -4.13
C HIS A 66 20.30 9.58 -4.25
N PRO A 67 21.35 9.31 -3.48
CA PRO A 67 22.04 8.02 -3.53
C PRO A 67 21.13 6.86 -3.06
N VAL A 68 21.49 5.64 -3.46
CA VAL A 68 20.92 4.43 -2.88
C VAL A 68 21.28 4.41 -1.39
N PRO A 69 20.30 4.18 -0.47
CA PRO A 69 20.56 4.18 0.96
C PRO A 69 21.58 3.11 1.37
N ASP A 70 22.51 3.51 2.25
CA ASP A 70 23.41 2.56 2.91
C ASP A 70 22.66 1.90 4.08
N PHE A 71 22.13 0.71 3.84
CA PHE A 71 21.35 -0.03 4.84
C PHE A 71 22.17 -0.44 6.07
N ALA A 72 23.49 -0.63 5.94
CA ALA A 72 24.35 -0.93 7.08
C ALA A 72 24.50 0.31 7.98
N ALA A 73 24.69 1.48 7.39
CA ALA A 73 24.74 2.75 8.12
C ALA A 73 23.38 3.07 8.77
N LEU A 74 22.25 2.82 8.08
CA LEU A 74 20.91 2.99 8.63
C LEU A 74 20.66 2.05 9.82
N ALA A 75 21.04 0.78 9.71
CA ALA A 75 20.90 -0.19 10.80
C ALA A 75 21.75 0.20 12.02
N ALA A 76 23.00 0.66 11.81
CA ALA A 76 23.86 1.14 12.89
C ALA A 76 23.28 2.41 13.56
N ALA A 77 22.71 3.32 12.80
CA ALA A 77 22.06 4.52 13.33
C ALA A 77 20.83 4.17 14.15
N ALA A 78 19.97 3.24 13.64
CA ALA A 78 18.82 2.73 14.37
C ALA A 78 19.19 2.06 15.69
N ALA A 79 20.20 1.19 15.68
CA ALA A 79 20.72 0.52 16.89
C ALA A 79 21.27 1.54 17.93
N ALA A 80 21.80 2.67 17.46
CA ALA A 80 22.26 3.76 18.32
C ALA A 80 21.15 4.73 18.75
N GLY A 81 19.87 4.47 18.40
CA GLY A 81 18.75 5.36 18.69
C GLY A 81 18.84 6.72 17.97
N LYS A 82 19.60 6.82 16.89
CA LYS A 82 19.74 8.05 16.10
C LYS A 82 18.64 8.14 15.04
N ARG A 83 18.30 9.38 14.65
CA ARG A 83 17.44 9.62 13.51
C ARG A 83 18.09 9.05 12.24
N LEU A 84 17.30 8.36 11.43
CA LEU A 84 17.75 7.88 10.13
C LEU A 84 17.74 9.02 9.11
N GLU A 85 18.84 9.20 8.42
CA GLU A 85 18.95 10.20 7.34
C GLU A 85 18.53 9.53 6.04
N VAL A 86 17.38 9.95 5.52
CA VAL A 86 16.76 9.42 4.29
C VAL A 86 16.24 10.58 3.44
N PRO A 87 16.13 10.42 2.12
CA PRO A 87 15.64 11.49 1.24
C PRO A 87 14.20 11.92 1.56
N TYR A 88 13.40 11.00 2.02
CA TYR A 88 12.00 11.21 2.41
C TYR A 88 11.53 10.10 3.35
N THR A 89 10.38 10.30 3.95
CA THR A 89 9.68 9.34 4.81
C THR A 89 8.28 9.02 4.26
N LEU A 90 7.54 8.13 4.88
CA LEU A 90 6.14 7.89 4.51
C LEU A 90 5.24 9.11 4.82
N HIS A 91 5.68 10.05 5.69
CA HIS A 91 4.97 11.31 5.89
C HIS A 91 5.00 12.19 4.63
N ASP A 92 6.13 12.22 3.93
CA ASP A 92 6.26 12.95 2.67
C ASP A 92 5.36 12.30 1.60
N MET A 93 5.28 10.96 1.58
CA MET A 93 4.41 10.23 0.65
C MET A 93 2.91 10.45 0.96
N ALA A 94 2.54 10.59 2.23
CA ALA A 94 1.19 10.99 2.62
C ALA A 94 0.87 12.42 2.17
N ALA A 95 1.84 13.34 2.28
CA ALA A 95 1.70 14.70 1.78
C ALA A 95 1.56 14.76 0.25
N ASP A 96 2.24 13.87 -0.50
CA ASP A 96 2.05 13.74 -1.95
C ASP A 96 0.63 13.35 -2.30
N ALA A 97 0.08 12.36 -1.58
CA ALA A 97 -1.28 11.90 -1.80
C ALA A 97 -2.31 13.01 -1.51
N ILE A 98 -2.11 13.78 -0.44
CA ILE A 98 -2.96 14.96 -0.13
C ILE A 98 -2.82 16.03 -1.21
N GLY A 99 -1.59 16.34 -1.64
CA GLY A 99 -1.39 17.32 -2.71
C GLY A 99 -1.96 16.87 -4.06
N LEU A 100 -2.01 15.56 -4.36
CA LEU A 100 -2.74 15.04 -5.52
C LEU A 100 -4.24 15.33 -5.38
N LEU A 101 -4.84 15.14 -4.21
CA LEU A 101 -6.25 15.48 -3.96
C LEU A 101 -6.51 16.98 -4.15
N ASP A 102 -5.60 17.84 -3.65
CA ASP A 102 -5.70 19.30 -3.83
C ASP A 102 -5.66 19.69 -5.30
N ALA A 103 -4.71 19.12 -6.06
CA ALA A 103 -4.59 19.36 -7.50
C ALA A 103 -5.81 18.86 -8.31
N LEU A 104 -6.55 17.88 -7.78
CA LEU A 104 -7.80 17.36 -8.36
C LEU A 104 -9.05 18.05 -7.81
N SER A 105 -8.89 19.03 -6.90
CA SER A 105 -9.98 19.74 -6.22
C SER A 105 -10.90 18.79 -5.44
N ILE A 106 -10.31 17.75 -4.81
CA ILE A 106 -11.00 16.79 -3.95
C ILE A 106 -10.77 17.18 -2.50
N ASP A 107 -11.82 17.62 -1.82
CA ASP A 107 -11.74 18.04 -0.42
C ASP A 107 -11.56 16.85 0.52
N LYS A 108 -12.36 15.81 0.34
CA LYS A 108 -12.35 14.60 1.19
C LYS A 108 -12.35 13.32 0.38
N VAL A 109 -11.81 12.26 0.96
CA VAL A 109 -11.62 10.99 0.25
C VAL A 109 -11.76 9.78 1.19
N HIS A 110 -12.25 8.67 0.68
CA HIS A 110 -12.04 7.36 1.27
C HIS A 110 -10.65 6.87 0.86
N VAL A 111 -9.78 6.55 1.81
CA VAL A 111 -8.43 6.08 1.49
C VAL A 111 -8.33 4.57 1.68
N VAL A 112 -7.79 3.88 0.67
CA VAL A 112 -7.54 2.44 0.68
C VAL A 112 -6.07 2.21 0.36
N GLY A 113 -5.34 1.66 1.31
CA GLY A 113 -3.91 1.38 1.13
C GLY A 113 -3.56 -0.08 1.38
N ARG A 114 -2.67 -0.64 0.56
CA ARG A 114 -2.16 -1.99 0.77
C ARG A 114 -0.67 -1.99 1.09
N SER A 115 -0.24 -2.84 2.03
CA SER A 115 1.16 -2.97 2.45
C SER A 115 1.73 -1.62 2.89
N MET A 116 2.86 -1.13 2.36
CA MET A 116 3.37 0.22 2.58
C MET A 116 2.29 1.29 2.35
N GLY A 117 1.43 1.11 1.33
CA GLY A 117 0.31 2.02 1.07
C GLY A 117 -0.69 2.10 2.21
N GLY A 118 -0.86 1.02 2.99
CA GLY A 118 -1.66 1.03 4.21
C GLY A 118 -1.02 1.87 5.33
N MET A 119 0.32 1.86 5.46
CA MET A 119 1.03 2.76 6.38
C MET A 119 0.87 4.23 5.96
N ILE A 120 0.97 4.52 4.65
CA ILE A 120 0.72 5.87 4.11
C ILE A 120 -0.72 6.30 4.39
N ALA A 121 -1.70 5.41 4.17
CA ALA A 121 -3.11 5.69 4.45
C ALA A 121 -3.38 5.96 5.95
N GLN A 122 -2.74 5.22 6.87
CA GLN A 122 -2.75 5.49 8.31
C GLN A 122 -2.20 6.88 8.63
N LEU A 123 -1.10 7.28 7.98
CA LEU A 123 -0.52 8.61 8.12
C LEU A 123 -1.44 9.71 7.56
N MET A 124 -2.10 9.48 6.42
CA MET A 124 -3.10 10.40 5.91
C MET A 124 -4.24 10.60 6.92
N ALA A 125 -4.81 9.52 7.44
CA ALA A 125 -5.93 9.58 8.38
C ALA A 125 -5.55 10.20 9.74
N SER A 126 -4.33 10.02 10.22
CA SER A 126 -3.87 10.57 11.50
C SER A 126 -3.36 12.02 11.39
N THR A 127 -2.79 12.41 10.24
CA THR A 127 -2.18 13.74 10.06
C THR A 127 -3.17 14.74 9.43
N TYR A 128 -4.11 14.26 8.61
CA TYR A 128 -5.10 15.08 7.89
C TYR A 128 -6.52 14.56 8.13
N PRO A 129 -6.98 14.49 9.40
CA PRO A 129 -8.25 13.82 9.75
C PRO A 129 -9.47 14.44 9.06
N GLU A 130 -9.42 15.73 8.74
CA GLU A 130 -10.50 16.43 8.01
C GLU A 130 -10.59 16.06 6.53
N ARG A 131 -9.55 15.44 5.96
CA ARG A 131 -9.44 15.03 4.55
C ARG A 131 -9.86 13.58 4.32
N VAL A 132 -9.96 12.75 5.37
CA VAL A 132 -10.20 11.30 5.25
C VAL A 132 -11.58 10.93 5.78
N LEU A 133 -12.45 10.47 4.88
CA LEU A 133 -13.81 10.02 5.18
C LEU A 133 -13.82 8.63 5.81
N SER A 134 -12.98 7.71 5.33
CA SER A 134 -12.75 6.39 5.90
C SER A 134 -11.37 5.86 5.54
N LEU A 135 -10.86 4.92 6.34
CA LEU A 135 -9.57 4.26 6.14
C LEU A 135 -9.79 2.75 5.93
N THR A 136 -9.29 2.21 4.82
CA THR A 136 -9.13 0.76 4.65
C THR A 136 -7.64 0.43 4.55
N SER A 137 -7.13 -0.35 5.51
CA SER A 137 -5.73 -0.81 5.56
C SER A 137 -5.67 -2.30 5.24
N ILE A 138 -5.07 -2.67 4.11
CA ILE A 138 -5.01 -4.06 3.60
C ILE A 138 -3.59 -4.60 3.74
N MET A 139 -3.39 -5.77 4.37
CA MET A 139 -2.10 -6.46 4.53
C MET A 139 -0.95 -5.53 4.92
N SER A 140 -1.17 -4.67 5.90
CA SER A 140 -0.24 -3.61 6.32
C SER A 140 0.22 -3.77 7.77
N SER A 141 0.99 -2.82 8.27
CA SER A 141 1.57 -2.81 9.61
C SER A 141 1.53 -1.42 10.21
N THR A 142 1.69 -1.35 11.53
CA THR A 142 1.98 -0.10 12.25
C THR A 142 3.47 0.24 12.25
N GLY A 143 4.35 -0.67 11.80
CA GLY A 143 5.79 -0.52 11.97
C GLY A 143 6.28 -0.77 13.40
N ASN A 144 5.45 -1.32 14.29
CA ASN A 144 5.83 -1.70 15.65
C ASN A 144 6.96 -2.74 15.63
N PRO A 145 8.16 -2.44 16.17
CA PRO A 145 9.32 -3.31 16.10
C PRO A 145 9.20 -4.60 16.93
N ALA A 146 8.21 -4.66 17.83
CA ALA A 146 7.95 -5.85 18.64
C ALA A 146 7.14 -6.93 17.91
N LEU A 147 6.62 -6.64 16.69
CA LEU A 147 5.84 -7.59 15.92
C LEU A 147 6.71 -8.65 15.25
N PRO A 148 6.13 -9.85 14.98
CA PRO A 148 6.81 -10.86 14.20
C PRO A 148 7.28 -10.30 12.85
N GLN A 149 8.49 -10.67 12.45
CA GLN A 149 9.06 -10.30 11.16
C GLN A 149 8.59 -11.27 10.06
N ALA A 150 8.79 -10.89 8.81
CA ALA A 150 8.56 -11.77 7.66
C ALA A 150 9.29 -13.11 7.83
N ALA A 151 8.76 -14.19 7.25
CA ALA A 151 9.40 -15.49 7.25
C ALA A 151 10.83 -15.40 6.68
N PRO A 152 11.83 -16.09 7.27
CA PRO A 152 13.24 -15.93 6.88
C PRO A 152 13.50 -16.19 5.39
N ASP A 153 12.83 -17.15 4.78
CA ASP A 153 12.94 -17.48 3.37
C ASP A 153 12.27 -16.42 2.47
N VAL A 154 11.20 -15.77 2.92
CA VAL A 154 10.58 -14.61 2.25
C VAL A 154 11.55 -13.43 2.25
N MET A 155 12.18 -13.14 3.41
CA MET A 155 13.20 -12.08 3.48
C MET A 155 14.41 -12.39 2.60
N ALA A 156 14.84 -13.63 2.54
CA ALA A 156 15.95 -14.04 1.65
C ALA A 156 15.60 -13.82 0.17
N LEU A 157 14.36 -14.10 -0.25
CA LEU A 157 13.88 -13.82 -1.60
C LEU A 157 13.76 -12.32 -1.88
N LEU A 158 13.22 -11.55 -0.94
CA LEU A 158 13.08 -10.09 -1.08
C LEU A 158 14.44 -9.40 -1.23
N MET A 159 15.44 -9.85 -0.47
CA MET A 159 16.79 -9.26 -0.47
C MET A 159 17.69 -9.81 -1.59
N LYS A 160 17.27 -10.87 -2.28
CA LYS A 160 18.04 -11.44 -3.38
C LYS A 160 18.04 -10.48 -4.56
N PRO A 161 19.21 -10.10 -5.10
CA PRO A 161 19.26 -9.26 -6.30
C PRO A 161 18.57 -9.94 -7.49
N ALA A 162 17.65 -9.24 -8.12
CA ALA A 162 17.05 -9.69 -9.38
C ALA A 162 18.02 -9.43 -10.55
N PRO A 163 18.02 -10.26 -11.61
CA PRO A 163 18.64 -9.90 -12.89
C PRO A 163 18.11 -8.56 -13.40
N ARG A 164 18.90 -7.84 -14.19
CA ARG A 164 18.37 -6.64 -14.85
C ARG A 164 17.47 -7.05 -16.00
N PRO A 165 16.23 -6.53 -16.11
CA PRO A 165 15.28 -6.98 -17.16
C PRO A 165 15.80 -6.74 -18.58
N ALA A 166 16.65 -5.72 -18.80
CA ALA A 166 17.27 -5.45 -20.08
C ALA A 166 18.32 -6.49 -20.50
N ASP A 167 18.94 -7.21 -19.56
CA ASP A 167 19.97 -8.21 -19.81
C ASP A 167 19.41 -9.64 -19.79
N ASP A 168 18.46 -9.91 -18.90
CA ASP A 168 17.83 -11.22 -18.70
C ASP A 168 16.37 -11.05 -18.23
N GLU A 169 15.47 -10.79 -19.17
CA GLU A 169 14.03 -10.68 -18.89
C GLU A 169 13.46 -11.98 -18.29
N ALA A 170 13.89 -13.12 -18.80
CA ALA A 170 13.37 -14.41 -18.33
C ALA A 170 13.74 -14.68 -16.87
N GLY A 171 14.99 -14.42 -16.50
CA GLY A 171 15.46 -14.53 -15.12
C GLY A 171 14.82 -13.52 -14.21
N PHE A 172 14.61 -12.28 -14.67
CA PHE A 172 13.88 -11.25 -13.92
C PHE A 172 12.44 -11.67 -13.62
N LEU A 173 11.72 -12.16 -14.63
CA LEU A 173 10.34 -12.64 -14.47
C LEU A 173 10.28 -13.87 -13.56
N ALA A 174 11.23 -14.81 -13.70
CA ALA A 174 11.30 -15.99 -12.83
C ALA A 174 11.55 -15.59 -11.36
N HIS A 175 12.43 -14.61 -11.11
CA HIS A 175 12.66 -14.05 -9.78
C HIS A 175 11.38 -13.43 -9.19
N SER A 176 10.69 -12.59 -9.96
CA SER A 176 9.43 -11.95 -9.53
C SER A 176 8.34 -12.98 -9.23
N VAL A 177 8.18 -14.00 -10.09
CA VAL A 177 7.22 -15.09 -9.88
C VAL A 177 7.55 -15.91 -8.63
N ALA A 178 8.82 -16.24 -8.39
CA ALA A 178 9.23 -17.00 -7.21
C ALA A 178 8.87 -16.26 -5.91
N PHE A 179 9.12 -14.95 -5.86
CA PHE A 179 8.74 -14.12 -4.72
C PHE A 179 7.22 -14.04 -4.56
N ALA A 180 6.49 -13.71 -5.64
CA ALA A 180 5.04 -13.56 -5.60
C ALA A 180 4.32 -14.85 -5.20
N LYS A 181 4.75 -16.01 -5.72
CA LYS A 181 4.22 -17.32 -5.32
C LYS A 181 4.47 -17.62 -3.84
N ARG A 182 5.63 -17.22 -3.32
CA ARG A 182 5.99 -17.52 -1.92
C ARG A 182 5.17 -16.70 -0.93
N ILE A 183 4.73 -15.51 -1.30
CA ILE A 183 3.90 -14.66 -0.45
C ILE A 183 2.40 -14.77 -0.75
N ALA A 184 2.01 -15.47 -1.82
CA ALA A 184 0.61 -15.78 -2.13
C ALA A 184 0.02 -16.71 -1.06
N GLY A 185 -1.28 -16.58 -0.84
CA GLY A 185 -2.02 -17.42 0.10
C GLY A 185 -2.25 -18.84 -0.39
N SER A 186 -2.70 -19.70 0.50
CA SER A 186 -2.91 -21.13 0.23
C SER A 186 -4.25 -21.44 -0.44
N ALA A 187 -5.30 -20.61 -0.22
CA ALA A 187 -6.66 -20.90 -0.68
C ALA A 187 -6.99 -20.29 -2.06
N HIS A 188 -6.15 -19.40 -2.56
CA HIS A 188 -6.40 -18.68 -3.81
C HIS A 188 -5.35 -19.02 -4.84
N PRO A 189 -5.74 -19.56 -6.03
CA PRO A 189 -4.78 -19.91 -7.06
C PRO A 189 -3.96 -18.68 -7.51
N PHE A 190 -2.63 -18.82 -7.53
CA PHE A 190 -1.74 -17.80 -8.07
C PHE A 190 -1.78 -17.83 -9.59
N ASP A 191 -2.20 -16.74 -10.22
CA ASP A 191 -2.20 -16.58 -11.67
C ASP A 191 -0.83 -16.08 -12.14
N GLU A 192 0.03 -17.02 -12.54
CA GLU A 192 1.39 -16.71 -12.99
C GLU A 192 1.40 -15.89 -14.28
N ASP A 193 0.51 -16.17 -15.23
CA ASP A 193 0.48 -15.48 -16.51
C ASP A 193 0.03 -14.03 -16.35
N ALA A 194 -1.00 -13.78 -15.55
CA ALA A 194 -1.42 -12.43 -15.19
C ALA A 194 -0.30 -11.68 -14.45
N HIS A 195 0.39 -12.34 -13.50
CA HIS A 195 1.52 -11.74 -12.79
C HIS A 195 2.65 -11.36 -13.74
N ARG A 196 3.05 -12.26 -14.64
CA ARG A 196 4.09 -11.98 -15.66
C ARG A 196 3.69 -10.83 -16.58
N GLY A 197 2.42 -10.74 -16.96
CA GLY A 197 1.87 -9.65 -17.76
C GLY A 197 2.03 -8.30 -17.07
N ILE A 198 1.63 -8.22 -15.80
CA ILE A 198 1.76 -6.99 -15.00
C ILE A 198 3.23 -6.59 -14.83
N VAL A 199 4.12 -7.53 -14.53
CA VAL A 199 5.55 -7.27 -14.34
C VAL A 199 6.19 -6.74 -15.62
N ARG A 200 5.86 -7.30 -16.80
CA ARG A 200 6.34 -6.76 -18.08
C ARG A 200 5.86 -5.33 -18.32
N GLU A 201 4.61 -5.06 -17.99
CA GLU A 201 4.06 -3.71 -18.13
C GLU A 201 4.71 -2.73 -17.16
N GLU A 202 4.98 -3.13 -15.92
CA GLU A 202 5.75 -2.32 -14.97
C GLU A 202 7.14 -1.98 -15.49
N VAL A 203 7.88 -2.97 -16.02
CA VAL A 203 9.21 -2.74 -16.63
C VAL A 203 9.12 -1.80 -17.84
N ARG A 204 8.10 -1.97 -18.68
CA ARG A 204 7.87 -1.09 -19.85
C ARG A 204 7.58 0.36 -19.43
N ARG A 205 6.86 0.56 -18.33
CA ARG A 205 6.54 1.88 -17.80
C ARG A 205 7.77 2.53 -17.15
N ALA A 206 8.38 1.86 -16.19
CA ALA A 206 9.61 2.28 -15.54
C ALA A 206 10.18 1.15 -14.66
N HIS A 207 11.50 1.09 -14.55
CA HIS A 207 12.21 0.18 -13.66
C HIS A 207 13.30 0.94 -12.90
N ASP A 208 13.11 1.16 -11.59
CA ASP A 208 14.05 1.87 -10.73
C ASP A 208 14.29 1.10 -9.42
N PRO A 209 15.29 0.21 -9.37
CA PRO A 209 15.65 -0.50 -8.15
C PRO A 209 16.20 0.44 -7.06
N ALA A 210 16.74 1.61 -7.41
CA ALA A 210 17.18 2.60 -6.43
C ALA A 210 15.97 3.24 -5.72
N GLY A 211 14.89 3.51 -6.46
CA GLY A 211 13.63 3.98 -5.90
C GLY A 211 13.03 3.00 -4.91
N PHE A 212 13.03 1.69 -5.25
CA PHE A 212 12.60 0.64 -4.33
C PHE A 212 13.41 0.66 -3.02
N ALA A 213 14.73 0.81 -3.11
CA ALA A 213 15.60 0.89 -1.93
C ALA A 213 15.32 2.14 -1.08
N ARG A 214 15.09 3.31 -1.71
CA ARG A 214 14.72 4.54 -1.00
C ARG A 214 13.38 4.41 -0.27
N GLN A 215 12.39 3.73 -0.86
CA GLN A 215 11.12 3.45 -0.19
C GLN A 215 11.30 2.52 1.03
N ILE A 216 12.16 1.49 0.96
CA ILE A 216 12.49 0.65 2.15
C ILE A 216 13.08 1.53 3.26
N ALA A 217 14.01 2.42 2.93
CA ALA A 217 14.59 3.33 3.91
C ALA A 217 13.55 4.29 4.50
N ALA A 218 12.59 4.76 3.69
CA ALA A 218 11.48 5.60 4.14
C ALA A 218 10.58 4.87 5.14
N ILE A 219 10.26 3.58 4.89
CA ILE A 219 9.52 2.74 5.86
C ILE A 219 10.28 2.67 7.19
N ALA A 220 11.57 2.33 7.15
CA ALA A 220 12.40 2.21 8.34
C ALA A 220 12.50 3.54 9.12
N ALA A 221 12.64 4.66 8.42
CA ALA A 221 12.74 5.99 9.03
C ALA A 221 11.42 6.50 9.61
N THR A 222 10.28 6.00 9.12
CA THR A 222 8.95 6.38 9.62
C THR A 222 8.68 5.78 10.99
N GLY A 223 9.10 4.54 11.23
CA GLY A 223 8.98 3.87 12.53
C GLY A 223 7.56 3.48 12.93
N ASP A 224 7.30 3.47 14.23
CA ASP A 224 6.07 2.98 14.85
C ASP A 224 4.93 4.01 14.77
N LEU A 225 3.82 3.63 14.15
CA LEU A 225 2.65 4.48 13.92
C LEU A 225 1.59 4.40 15.03
N ARG A 226 1.68 3.51 16.01
CA ARG A 226 0.60 3.26 16.98
C ARG A 226 0.15 4.51 17.74
N VAL A 227 1.09 5.36 18.15
CA VAL A 227 0.77 6.62 18.86
C VAL A 227 -0.03 7.56 17.95
N ARG A 228 0.29 7.59 16.65
CA ARG A 228 -0.47 8.39 15.66
C ARG A 228 -1.82 7.75 15.36
N ASN A 229 -1.85 6.42 15.20
CA ASN A 229 -3.07 5.68 14.93
C ASN A 229 -4.15 5.91 16.00
N ALA A 230 -3.77 6.07 17.27
CA ALA A 230 -4.69 6.42 18.35
C ALA A 230 -5.41 7.77 18.15
N THR A 231 -4.94 8.63 17.24
CA THR A 231 -5.60 9.90 16.90
C THR A 231 -6.55 9.80 15.71
N ILE A 232 -6.59 8.66 15.00
CA ILE A 232 -7.47 8.46 13.85
C ILE A 232 -8.93 8.46 14.32
N ARG A 233 -9.79 9.23 13.63
CA ARG A 233 -11.22 9.34 13.90
C ARG A 233 -12.08 8.79 12.76
N ALA A 234 -11.50 8.64 11.58
CA ALA A 234 -12.19 8.09 10.43
C ALA A 234 -12.61 6.64 10.69
N PRO A 235 -13.83 6.22 10.33
CA PRO A 235 -14.21 4.81 10.33
C PRO A 235 -13.14 3.97 9.64
N THR A 236 -12.66 2.91 10.32
CA THR A 236 -11.51 2.15 9.87
C THR A 236 -11.82 0.67 9.72
N LEU A 237 -11.38 0.10 8.59
CA LEU A 237 -11.37 -1.32 8.30
C LEU A 237 -9.94 -1.78 8.06
N VAL A 238 -9.52 -2.81 8.79
CA VAL A 238 -8.27 -3.52 8.55
C VAL A 238 -8.61 -4.87 7.91
N ILE A 239 -8.03 -5.17 6.74
CA ILE A 239 -8.17 -6.47 6.06
C ILE A 239 -6.79 -7.14 6.06
N HIS A 240 -6.71 -8.37 6.57
CA HIS A 240 -5.44 -9.08 6.63
C HIS A 240 -5.60 -10.56 6.34
N GLY A 241 -4.70 -11.09 5.51
CA GLY A 241 -4.65 -12.51 5.17
C GLY A 241 -4.05 -13.34 6.30
N GLU A 242 -4.63 -14.49 6.60
CA GLU A 242 -4.13 -15.39 7.65
C GLU A 242 -2.84 -16.12 7.24
N ASP A 243 -2.58 -16.22 5.92
CA ASP A 243 -1.40 -16.87 5.35
C ASP A 243 -0.29 -15.86 4.96
N ASP A 244 -0.40 -14.59 5.35
CA ASP A 244 0.58 -13.57 4.98
C ASP A 244 1.94 -13.85 5.65
N ALA A 245 2.90 -14.30 4.82
CA ALA A 245 4.24 -14.65 5.24
C ALA A 245 5.23 -13.46 5.15
N LEU A 246 4.82 -12.35 4.50
CA LEU A 246 5.64 -11.14 4.39
C LEU A 246 5.33 -10.15 5.51
N ILE A 247 4.07 -9.87 5.74
CA ILE A 247 3.58 -9.05 6.86
C ILE A 247 2.66 -9.94 7.70
N PRO A 248 3.15 -10.55 8.80
CA PRO A 248 2.38 -11.52 9.56
C PRO A 248 1.04 -10.97 10.07
N PRO A 249 0.00 -11.81 10.23
CA PRO A 249 -1.35 -11.39 10.64
C PRO A 249 -1.39 -10.55 11.92
N ALA A 250 -0.47 -10.78 12.84
CA ALA A 250 -0.29 -9.97 14.06
C ALA A 250 -0.10 -8.47 13.75
N CYS A 251 0.42 -8.11 12.56
CA CYS A 251 0.57 -6.72 12.15
C CYS A 251 -0.79 -6.05 11.85
N GLY A 252 -1.71 -6.79 11.25
CA GLY A 252 -3.10 -6.33 11.06
C GLY A 252 -3.85 -6.22 12.39
N GLU A 253 -3.65 -7.16 13.29
CA GLU A 253 -4.22 -7.13 14.65
C GLU A 253 -3.73 -5.90 15.42
N ASP A 254 -2.42 -5.62 15.39
CA ASP A 254 -1.81 -4.45 16.03
C ASP A 254 -2.33 -3.13 15.40
N THR A 255 -2.51 -3.12 14.07
CA THR A 255 -3.10 -1.97 13.37
C THR A 255 -4.53 -1.72 13.87
N ALA A 256 -5.38 -2.74 13.89
CA ALA A 256 -6.76 -2.61 14.38
C ALA A 256 -6.81 -2.21 15.86
N ALA A 257 -5.98 -2.81 16.70
CA ALA A 257 -5.91 -2.51 18.12
C ALA A 257 -5.42 -1.08 18.43
N SER A 258 -4.64 -0.48 17.52
CA SER A 258 -4.10 0.88 17.67
C SER A 258 -5.08 1.99 17.27
N ILE A 259 -6.25 1.65 16.65
CA ILE A 259 -7.24 2.61 16.16
C ILE A 259 -8.57 2.34 16.86
N GLU A 260 -9.09 3.33 17.58
CA GLU A 260 -10.36 3.20 18.28
C GLU A 260 -11.52 2.94 17.30
N GLY A 261 -12.31 1.90 17.55
CA GLY A 261 -13.45 1.52 16.72
C GLY A 261 -13.10 0.89 15.36
N ALA A 262 -11.84 0.55 15.13
CA ALA A 262 -11.45 -0.16 13.91
C ALA A 262 -12.01 -1.59 13.88
N HIS A 263 -12.46 -2.01 12.70
CA HIS A 263 -12.88 -3.39 12.44
C HIS A 263 -11.73 -4.17 11.79
N LEU A 264 -11.50 -5.40 12.25
CA LEU A 264 -10.55 -6.33 11.65
C LEU A 264 -11.29 -7.43 10.89
N LYS A 265 -11.06 -7.52 9.57
CA LYS A 265 -11.47 -8.63 8.72
C LYS A 265 -10.25 -9.51 8.42
N ARG A 266 -10.21 -10.70 9.03
CA ARG A 266 -9.24 -11.73 8.67
C ARG A 266 -9.77 -12.50 7.47
N VAL A 267 -8.89 -12.83 6.53
CA VAL A 267 -9.25 -13.59 5.32
C VAL A 267 -8.46 -14.88 5.29
N ALA A 268 -9.17 -15.99 5.54
CA ALA A 268 -8.56 -17.31 5.56
C ALA A 268 -7.94 -17.65 4.20
N GLY A 269 -6.71 -18.17 4.21
CA GLY A 269 -5.99 -18.57 3.02
C GLY A 269 -5.52 -17.44 2.10
N MET A 270 -5.72 -16.19 2.47
CA MET A 270 -5.13 -15.03 1.77
C MET A 270 -3.70 -14.81 2.28
N GLY A 271 -2.75 -14.59 1.37
CA GLY A 271 -1.38 -14.19 1.65
C GLY A 271 -1.18 -12.68 1.53
N HIS A 272 0.05 -12.29 1.12
CA HIS A 272 0.40 -10.89 0.83
C HIS A 272 0.09 -10.53 -0.63
N ASP A 273 -1.07 -10.92 -1.10
CA ASP A 273 -1.58 -10.64 -2.44
C ASP A 273 -3.08 -10.35 -2.41
N LEU A 274 -3.60 -9.78 -3.49
CA LEU A 274 -5.01 -9.53 -3.67
C LEU A 274 -5.47 -10.20 -4.97
N PRO A 275 -5.70 -11.52 -4.94
CA PRO A 275 -6.12 -12.28 -6.13
C PRO A 275 -7.52 -11.89 -6.58
N ALA A 276 -7.82 -12.06 -7.88
CA ALA A 276 -9.10 -11.68 -8.47
C ALA A 276 -10.31 -12.35 -7.78
N SER A 277 -10.12 -13.54 -7.24
CA SER A 277 -11.15 -14.26 -6.47
C SER A 277 -11.62 -13.55 -5.19
N LEU A 278 -10.78 -12.64 -4.64
CA LEU A 278 -11.12 -11.84 -3.47
C LEU A 278 -11.63 -10.42 -3.81
N HIS A 279 -11.62 -10.02 -5.09
CA HIS A 279 -11.99 -8.66 -5.46
C HIS A 279 -13.41 -8.31 -5.02
N ALA A 280 -14.40 -9.19 -5.23
CA ALA A 280 -15.78 -8.92 -4.86
C ALA A 280 -15.92 -8.68 -3.34
N ASP A 281 -15.36 -9.57 -2.52
CA ASP A 281 -15.45 -9.50 -1.06
C ASP A 281 -14.75 -8.25 -0.49
N VAL A 282 -13.59 -7.89 -1.06
CA VAL A 282 -12.83 -6.71 -0.63
C VAL A 282 -13.54 -5.44 -1.09
N ILE A 283 -14.06 -5.38 -2.32
CA ILE A 283 -14.83 -4.25 -2.84
C ILE A 283 -16.07 -4.03 -1.97
N ASP A 284 -16.84 -5.08 -1.70
CA ASP A 284 -18.03 -4.99 -0.84
C ASP A 284 -17.71 -4.47 0.56
N ALA A 285 -16.59 -4.90 1.14
CA ALA A 285 -16.15 -4.43 2.44
C ALA A 285 -15.77 -2.93 2.42
N ILE A 286 -15.04 -2.48 1.38
CA ILE A 286 -14.69 -1.07 1.16
C ILE A 286 -15.96 -0.22 0.99
N VAL A 287 -16.88 -0.66 0.13
CA VAL A 287 -18.13 0.05 -0.15
C VAL A 287 -19.01 0.17 1.09
N ARG A 288 -19.14 -0.93 1.87
CA ARG A 288 -19.87 -0.90 3.15
C ARG A 288 -19.28 0.12 4.11
N LEU A 289 -17.96 0.15 4.26
CA LEU A 289 -17.29 1.13 5.11
C LEU A 289 -17.53 2.57 4.61
N ALA A 290 -17.35 2.81 3.31
CA ALA A 290 -17.52 4.13 2.71
C ALA A 290 -18.94 4.69 2.88
N ARG A 291 -19.94 3.81 2.90
CA ARG A 291 -21.35 4.21 3.06
C ARG A 291 -21.80 4.39 4.51
N ARG A 292 -21.08 3.85 5.50
CA ARG A 292 -21.45 3.98 6.94
C ARG A 292 -21.55 5.41 7.44
N GLY A 293 -20.76 6.33 6.91
CA GLY A 293 -20.83 7.74 7.25
C GLY A 293 -22.04 8.50 6.71
N ARG A 294 -22.88 7.85 5.86
CA ARG A 294 -24.06 8.47 5.23
C ARG A 294 -25.37 8.11 5.91
N VAL A 295 -25.39 7.10 6.77
CA VAL A 295 -26.61 6.63 7.45
C VAL A 295 -26.26 6.43 8.93
N ASP A 296 -27.06 7.01 9.83
CA ASP A 296 -27.08 6.68 11.26
C ASP A 296 -27.50 5.22 11.40
N ASP A 297 -26.60 4.27 11.16
CA ASP A 297 -26.94 2.86 11.11
C ASP A 297 -26.30 2.03 12.21
N LYS A 298 -27.22 1.25 12.81
CA LYS A 298 -26.98 0.19 13.78
C LYS A 298 -25.94 -0.80 13.23
N ALA A 299 -25.04 -1.20 14.13
CA ALA A 299 -24.02 -2.19 13.89
C ALA A 299 -24.58 -3.45 13.18
N GLU A 300 -24.29 -3.61 11.90
CA GLU A 300 -24.31 -4.90 11.23
C GLU A 300 -22.88 -5.38 11.07
N ASP A 301 -22.61 -6.55 11.64
CA ASP A 301 -21.29 -7.15 11.75
C ASP A 301 -20.65 -7.45 10.39
N PHE A 302 -19.33 -7.21 10.31
CA PHE A 302 -18.46 -7.77 9.29
C PHE A 302 -18.18 -9.26 9.61
N ALA A 303 -19.20 -10.13 9.52
CA ALA A 303 -19.02 -11.56 9.62
C ALA A 303 -18.53 -12.15 8.30
#